data_b415b23946b560cf6bca959156e6ac22
#
_entry.id   b415b23946b560cf6bca959156e6ac22
#
_cell.length_a   1.000
_cell.length_b   1.000
_cell.length_c   1.000
_cell.angle_alpha   90.00
_cell.angle_beta   90.00
_cell.angle_gamma   90.00
#
_symmetry.space_group_name_H-M   'P 1'
#
loop_
_entity.id
_entity.type
_entity.pdbx_description
1 polymer ?
#
loop_
_entity_poly.entity_id
_entity_poly.type
_entity_poly.pdbx_seq_one_letter_code
_entity_poly.pdbx_strand_id
1 'polypeptide(L)'
;ETPRLIDEWQIAPKLWDAVRFEVDMREKYGQFILTGSAVPASTDEIFHTGTGRFAWIKMRPMSLYESEESSGEVSLKELFNQPETIQGESKLEDIDKLSFLICGGGWPGSIDMEKEIALEQAFDYFDAIVNSDISRVDDIKRDPERAKRLMKSYSRNQGTQATYTTLRDDISANDATSITED
;
A
#
# COMPACT_ATOMS: atom_id res chain seq x y z
N GLU A 1 -22.70 16.50 11.70
CA GLU A 1 -21.37 17.00 11.37
C GLU A 1 -20.88 16.35 10.09
N THR A 2 -20.16 17.08 9.26
CA THR A 2 -19.59 16.64 7.99
C THR A 2 -18.14 17.12 7.89
N PRO A 3 -17.23 16.34 7.27
CA PRO A 3 -17.46 15.02 6.65
C PRO A 3 -17.69 13.89 7.66
N ARG A 4 -18.35 12.80 7.24
CA ARG A 4 -18.47 11.56 7.98
C ARG A 4 -17.48 10.53 7.47
N LEU A 5 -16.71 9.97 8.36
CA LEU A 5 -15.85 8.82 8.09
C LEU A 5 -16.67 7.53 8.29
N ILE A 6 -16.59 6.64 7.32
CA ILE A 6 -17.14 5.27 7.35
C ILE A 6 -15.98 4.36 7.03
N ASP A 7 -15.48 3.69 8.05
CA ASP A 7 -14.37 2.74 7.91
C ASP A 7 -14.88 1.35 7.57
N GLU A 8 -14.06 0.57 6.84
CA GLU A 8 -14.37 -0.78 6.37
C GLU A 8 -15.75 -0.88 5.67
N TRP A 9 -16.06 0.11 4.81
CA TRP A 9 -17.35 0.19 4.12
C TRP A 9 -17.71 -1.08 3.33
N GLN A 10 -16.72 -1.83 2.85
CA GLN A 10 -16.89 -3.07 2.09
C GLN A 10 -17.56 -4.20 2.91
N ILE A 11 -17.57 -4.10 4.24
CA ILE A 11 -18.31 -5.05 5.11
C ILE A 11 -19.83 -4.86 4.98
N ALA A 12 -20.26 -3.63 4.63
CA ALA A 12 -21.66 -3.31 4.43
C ALA A 12 -21.87 -2.60 3.09
N PRO A 13 -21.82 -3.32 1.94
CA PRO A 13 -21.83 -2.72 0.59
C PRO A 13 -23.05 -1.84 0.30
N LYS A 14 -24.18 -2.07 0.97
CA LYS A 14 -25.38 -1.22 0.89
C LYS A 14 -25.14 0.24 1.29
N LEU A 15 -24.09 0.50 2.08
CA LEU A 15 -23.71 1.89 2.43
C LEU A 15 -23.30 2.69 1.21
N TRP A 16 -22.79 2.06 0.17
CA TRP A 16 -22.44 2.73 -1.09
C TRP A 16 -23.63 3.47 -1.70
N ASP A 17 -24.74 2.78 -1.88
CA ASP A 17 -25.95 3.37 -2.46
C ASP A 17 -26.59 4.38 -1.52
N ALA A 18 -26.55 4.15 -0.21
CA ALA A 18 -27.05 5.10 0.78
C ALA A 18 -26.24 6.40 0.78
N VAL A 19 -24.91 6.31 0.74
CA VAL A 19 -24.03 7.48 0.66
C VAL A 19 -24.27 8.24 -0.65
N ARG A 20 -24.35 7.53 -1.78
CA ARG A 20 -24.68 8.14 -3.07
C ARG A 20 -25.99 8.93 -3.01
N PHE A 21 -27.04 8.32 -2.48
CA PHE A 21 -28.34 8.97 -2.32
C PHE A 21 -28.26 10.25 -1.45
N GLU A 22 -27.55 10.17 -0.32
CA GLU A 22 -27.36 11.31 0.57
C GLU A 22 -26.56 12.45 -0.09
N VAL A 23 -25.55 12.12 -0.89
CA VAL A 23 -24.79 13.12 -1.67
C VAL A 23 -25.68 13.82 -2.68
N ASP A 24 -26.52 13.06 -3.40
CA ASP A 24 -27.47 13.62 -4.36
C ASP A 24 -28.49 14.54 -3.68
N MET A 25 -29.02 14.13 -2.52
CA MET A 25 -30.01 14.94 -1.77
C MET A 25 -29.42 16.21 -1.17
N ARG A 26 -28.16 16.20 -0.78
CA ARG A 26 -27.53 17.36 -0.14
C ARG A 26 -26.89 18.32 -1.12
N GLU A 27 -26.66 17.90 -2.36
CA GLU A 27 -26.01 18.68 -3.43
C GLU A 27 -24.68 19.32 -2.99
N LYS A 28 -23.90 18.62 -2.12
CA LYS A 28 -22.64 19.11 -1.56
C LYS A 28 -21.57 18.04 -1.67
N TYR A 29 -20.34 18.46 -2.04
CA TYR A 29 -19.16 17.60 -2.08
C TYR A 29 -18.52 17.44 -0.71
N GLY A 30 -17.67 16.40 -0.56
CA GLY A 30 -16.88 16.17 0.64
C GLY A 30 -17.69 15.83 1.90
N GLN A 31 -18.87 15.22 1.74
CA GLN A 31 -19.77 14.91 2.85
C GLN A 31 -19.39 13.60 3.56
N PHE A 32 -18.75 12.68 2.85
CA PHE A 32 -18.41 11.36 3.33
C PHE A 32 -16.98 10.99 2.91
N ILE A 33 -16.31 10.26 3.77
CA ILE A 33 -15.03 9.59 3.50
C ILE A 33 -15.27 8.10 3.78
N LEU A 34 -15.14 7.28 2.76
CA LEU A 34 -15.25 5.83 2.87
C LEU A 34 -13.84 5.25 2.81
N THR A 35 -13.46 4.49 3.82
CA THR A 35 -12.17 3.81 3.87
C THR A 35 -12.36 2.31 3.91
N GLY A 36 -11.37 1.56 3.39
CA GLY A 36 -11.38 0.11 3.40
C GLY A 36 -10.13 -0.45 2.77
N SER A 37 -9.75 -1.63 3.21
CA SER A 37 -8.55 -2.33 2.76
C SER A 37 -8.72 -3.08 1.44
N ALA A 38 -9.96 -3.31 1.01
CA ALA A 38 -10.28 -4.09 -0.18
C ALA A 38 -11.54 -3.57 -0.89
N VAL A 39 -11.73 -4.00 -2.13
CA VAL A 39 -13.02 -3.90 -2.83
C VAL A 39 -13.94 -4.99 -2.26
N PRO A 40 -15.26 -4.76 -2.12
CA PRO A 40 -16.20 -5.80 -1.69
C PRO A 40 -16.05 -7.08 -2.51
N ALA A 41 -16.04 -8.23 -1.84
CA ALA A 41 -15.97 -9.53 -2.49
C ALA A 41 -17.20 -9.79 -3.39
N SER A 42 -18.37 -9.24 -3.03
CA SER A 42 -19.57 -9.23 -3.86
C SER A 42 -20.03 -7.79 -4.12
N THR A 43 -20.26 -7.47 -5.37
CA THR A 43 -20.85 -6.20 -5.81
C THR A 43 -22.35 -6.33 -6.06
N ASP A 44 -22.97 -7.49 -5.78
CA ASP A 44 -24.38 -7.78 -6.04
C ASP A 44 -25.33 -6.87 -5.25
N GLU A 45 -24.86 -6.33 -4.13
CA GLU A 45 -25.60 -5.36 -3.31
C GLU A 45 -25.36 -3.89 -3.70
N ILE A 46 -24.51 -3.65 -4.71
CA ILE A 46 -24.21 -2.31 -5.22
C ILE A 46 -24.96 -2.11 -6.54
N PHE A 47 -26.05 -1.37 -6.49
CA PHE A 47 -26.91 -1.18 -7.67
C PHE A 47 -26.47 -0.03 -8.58
N HIS A 48 -25.59 0.86 -8.10
CA HIS A 48 -25.17 2.05 -8.83
C HIS A 48 -23.65 2.24 -8.84
N THR A 49 -23.13 2.68 -9.97
CA THR A 49 -21.67 2.86 -10.16
C THR A 49 -21.05 3.99 -9.35
N GLY A 50 -21.87 4.92 -8.83
CA GLY A 50 -21.37 6.10 -8.12
C GLY A 50 -20.60 7.11 -8.98
N THR A 51 -20.58 6.93 -10.30
CA THR A 51 -19.86 7.83 -11.23
C THR A 51 -20.30 9.28 -11.04
N GLY A 52 -19.33 10.19 -10.90
CA GLY A 52 -19.54 11.61 -10.68
C GLY A 52 -19.87 12.00 -9.23
N ARG A 53 -20.00 11.05 -8.29
CA ARG A 53 -20.25 11.29 -6.86
C ARG A 53 -19.08 10.91 -5.99
N PHE A 54 -18.27 9.97 -6.44
CA PHE A 54 -17.11 9.46 -5.70
C PHE A 54 -15.79 9.82 -6.40
N ALA A 55 -14.82 10.21 -5.61
CA ALA A 55 -13.43 10.32 -6.03
C ALA A 55 -12.61 9.22 -5.31
N TRP A 56 -11.77 8.53 -6.06
CA TRP A 56 -10.92 7.48 -5.51
C TRP A 56 -9.57 8.05 -5.13
N ILE A 57 -9.17 7.82 -3.89
CA ILE A 57 -7.84 8.18 -3.38
C ILE A 57 -7.18 6.88 -2.91
N LYS A 58 -6.08 6.50 -3.57
CA LYS A 58 -5.29 5.36 -3.14
C LYS A 58 -4.34 5.79 -2.04
N MET A 59 -4.57 5.29 -0.85
CA MET A 59 -3.66 5.45 0.27
C MET A 59 -2.40 4.60 0.04
N ARG A 60 -1.25 5.19 0.22
CA ARG A 60 0.06 4.53 0.07
C ARG A 60 0.77 4.51 1.41
N PRO A 61 1.80 3.65 1.58
CA PRO A 61 2.72 3.80 2.70
C PRO A 61 3.28 5.23 2.76
N MET A 62 3.63 5.69 3.95
CA MET A 62 4.15 7.04 4.15
C MET A 62 5.43 7.25 3.33
N SER A 63 5.51 8.43 2.73
CA SER A 63 6.74 8.92 2.11
C SER A 63 7.74 9.39 3.15
N LEU A 64 9.01 9.51 2.77
CA LEU A 64 10.05 10.05 3.64
C LEU A 64 9.76 11.51 4.05
N TYR A 65 8.96 12.25 3.28
CA TYR A 65 8.52 13.59 3.65
C TYR A 65 7.50 13.56 4.80
N GLU A 66 6.54 12.65 4.74
CA GLU A 66 5.50 12.48 5.77
C GLU A 66 6.09 11.94 7.09
N SER A 67 7.16 11.15 7.02
CA SER A 67 7.90 10.66 8.20
C SER A 67 8.99 11.64 8.69
N GLU A 68 9.07 12.83 8.11
CA GLU A 68 10.07 13.86 8.43
C GLU A 68 11.53 13.48 8.15
N GLU A 69 11.77 12.39 7.44
CA GLU A 69 13.10 11.93 7.00
C GLU A 69 13.59 12.66 5.74
N SER A 70 12.73 13.41 5.09
CA SER A 70 13.05 14.30 3.98
C SER A 70 12.58 15.72 4.27
N SER A 71 13.38 16.72 3.92
CA SER A 71 13.01 18.13 4.02
C SER A 71 11.92 18.56 3.03
N GLY A 72 11.78 17.82 1.93
CA GLY A 72 10.89 18.17 0.82
C GLY A 72 11.38 19.39 0.00
N GLU A 73 12.62 19.80 0.17
CA GLU A 73 13.21 20.96 -0.57
C GLU A 73 13.24 20.73 -2.07
N VAL A 74 13.32 19.47 -2.49
CA VAL A 74 13.32 19.10 -3.91
C VAL A 74 11.99 18.47 -4.27
N SER A 75 11.19 19.11 -5.11
CA SER A 75 9.96 18.56 -5.63
C SER A 75 10.12 18.04 -7.06
N LEU A 76 9.45 16.93 -7.38
CA LEU A 76 9.44 16.40 -8.74
C LEU A 76 8.87 17.40 -9.76
N LYS A 77 7.88 18.21 -9.36
CA LYS A 77 7.31 19.26 -10.19
C LYS A 77 8.35 20.33 -10.55
N GLU A 78 9.16 20.73 -9.60
CA GLU A 78 10.22 21.72 -9.81
C GLU A 78 11.33 21.14 -10.67
N LEU A 79 11.69 19.88 -10.48
CA LEU A 79 12.66 19.18 -11.33
C LEU A 79 12.27 19.22 -12.82
N PHE A 80 10.97 19.13 -13.13
CA PHE A 80 10.49 19.24 -14.51
C PHE A 80 10.42 20.68 -15.02
N ASN A 81 10.11 21.64 -14.15
CA ASN A 81 9.87 23.03 -14.58
C ASN A 81 11.15 23.89 -14.58
N GLN A 82 12.01 23.72 -13.59
CA GLN A 82 13.18 24.56 -13.34
C GLN A 82 14.35 23.74 -12.77
N PRO A 83 14.87 22.74 -13.48
CA PRO A 83 15.90 21.83 -12.95
C PRO A 83 17.20 22.54 -12.53
N GLU A 84 17.50 23.67 -13.16
CA GLU A 84 18.77 24.42 -12.96
C GLU A 84 18.82 25.20 -11.64
N THR A 85 17.66 25.42 -11.00
CA THR A 85 17.57 26.22 -9.76
C THR A 85 17.42 25.38 -8.50
N ILE A 86 17.33 24.07 -8.66
CA ILE A 86 17.05 23.17 -7.54
C ILE A 86 18.34 22.88 -6.77
N GLN A 87 18.30 23.22 -5.50
CA GLN A 87 19.30 22.85 -4.52
C GLN A 87 18.58 22.29 -3.30
N GLY A 88 19.07 21.20 -2.75
CA GLY A 88 18.51 20.61 -1.55
C GLY A 88 19.53 19.68 -0.90
N GLU A 89 19.47 19.60 0.42
CA GLU A 89 20.32 18.72 1.21
C GLU A 89 19.57 17.44 1.59
N SER A 90 20.29 16.33 1.57
CA SER A 90 19.76 15.06 2.05
C SER A 90 19.82 14.99 3.57
N LYS A 91 18.74 14.60 4.22
CA LYS A 91 18.72 14.23 5.64
C LYS A 91 19.25 12.80 5.89
N LEU A 92 19.54 12.05 4.85
CA LEU A 92 20.11 10.71 4.97
C LEU A 92 21.60 10.82 5.28
N GLU A 93 21.96 10.48 6.50
CA GLU A 93 23.31 10.65 7.04
C GLU A 93 24.27 9.56 6.54
N ASP A 94 23.77 8.32 6.43
CA ASP A 94 24.57 7.17 6.06
C ASP A 94 23.75 6.02 5.44
N ILE A 95 24.45 4.97 5.05
CA ILE A 95 23.86 3.76 4.45
C ILE A 95 23.03 2.95 5.47
N ASP A 96 23.38 3.00 6.74
CA ASP A 96 22.66 2.26 7.79
C ASP A 96 21.28 2.87 8.02
N LYS A 97 21.19 4.21 8.00
CA LYS A 97 19.91 4.91 8.05
C LYS A 97 19.07 4.59 6.82
N LEU A 98 19.63 4.60 5.63
CA LEU A 98 18.93 4.26 4.39
C LEU A 98 18.43 2.79 4.43
N SER A 99 19.27 1.87 4.87
CA SER A 99 18.90 0.46 5.01
C SER A 99 17.76 0.26 5.99
N PHE A 100 17.80 0.96 7.12
CA PHE A 100 16.72 0.95 8.11
C PHE A 100 15.39 1.42 7.50
N LEU A 101 15.38 2.55 6.79
CA LEU A 101 14.18 3.11 6.18
C LEU A 101 13.57 2.17 5.10
N ILE A 102 14.45 1.48 4.35
CA ILE A 102 14.00 0.49 3.36
C ILE A 102 13.39 -0.73 4.06
N CYS A 103 14.02 -1.26 5.09
CA CYS A 103 13.57 -2.47 5.78
C CYS A 103 12.36 -2.23 6.68
N GLY A 104 12.31 -1.09 7.37
CA GLY A 104 11.20 -0.73 8.26
C GLY A 104 9.92 -0.34 7.51
N GLY A 105 10.06 0.17 6.27
CA GLY A 105 8.92 0.58 5.44
C GLY A 105 8.27 1.88 5.91
N GLY A 106 7.17 2.26 5.26
CA GLY A 106 6.46 3.52 5.52
C GLY A 106 5.20 3.34 6.37
N TRP A 107 5.34 2.70 7.53
CA TRP A 107 4.24 2.45 8.45
C TRP A 107 4.11 3.55 9.51
N PRO A 108 2.97 4.27 9.61
CA PRO A 108 2.80 5.32 10.62
C PRO A 108 3.03 4.83 12.06
N GLY A 109 2.63 3.59 12.34
CA GLY A 109 2.76 3.01 13.67
C GLY A 109 4.21 2.77 14.12
N SER A 110 5.19 2.79 13.21
CA SER A 110 6.60 2.53 13.52
C SER A 110 7.45 3.80 13.72
N ILE A 111 6.88 5.00 13.54
CA ILE A 111 7.64 6.26 13.51
C ILE A 111 8.42 6.51 14.80
N ASP A 112 7.79 6.34 15.94
CA ASP A 112 8.38 6.62 17.26
C ASP A 112 8.89 5.36 17.99
N MET A 113 9.02 4.24 17.25
CA MET A 113 9.52 2.99 17.81
C MET A 113 11.04 2.91 17.80
N GLU A 114 11.58 2.17 18.75
CA GLU A 114 12.98 1.75 18.68
C GLU A 114 13.26 0.96 17.41
N LYS A 115 14.46 1.10 16.87
CA LYS A 115 14.85 0.56 15.56
C LYS A 115 14.57 -0.93 15.41
N GLU A 116 14.91 -1.70 16.43
CA GLU A 116 14.73 -3.15 16.48
C GLU A 116 13.24 -3.51 16.44
N ILE A 117 12.40 -2.81 17.22
CA ILE A 117 10.96 -3.05 17.28
C ILE A 117 10.29 -2.67 15.96
N ALA A 118 10.69 -1.56 15.34
CA ALA A 118 10.16 -1.14 14.05
C ALA A 118 10.46 -2.16 12.93
N LEU A 119 11.64 -2.77 12.96
CA LEU A 119 12.02 -3.83 12.01
C LEU A 119 11.22 -5.12 12.27
N GLU A 120 11.04 -5.51 13.52
CA GLU A 120 10.23 -6.69 13.89
C GLU A 120 8.77 -6.52 13.44
N GLN A 121 8.19 -5.34 13.61
CA GLN A 121 6.85 -5.03 13.13
C GLN A 121 6.70 -5.23 11.60
N ALA A 122 7.72 -4.93 10.83
CA ALA A 122 7.69 -5.16 9.38
C ALA A 122 7.62 -6.66 9.04
N PHE A 123 8.31 -7.51 9.81
CA PHE A 123 8.21 -8.98 9.67
C PHE A 123 6.84 -9.51 10.11
N ASP A 124 6.33 -9.05 11.23
CA ASP A 124 4.99 -9.42 11.72
C ASP A 124 3.90 -9.08 10.69
N TYR A 125 4.02 -7.90 10.08
CA TYR A 125 3.10 -7.48 9.02
C TYR A 125 3.20 -8.35 7.76
N PHE A 126 4.43 -8.71 7.36
CA PHE A 126 4.65 -9.65 6.27
C PHE A 126 3.98 -11.00 6.54
N ASP A 127 4.19 -11.55 7.74
CA ASP A 127 3.61 -12.83 8.14
C ASP A 127 2.09 -12.77 8.24
N ALA A 128 1.51 -11.68 8.72
CA ALA A 128 0.06 -11.47 8.73
C ALA A 128 -0.53 -11.46 7.32
N ILE A 129 0.08 -10.74 6.37
CA ILE A 129 -0.36 -10.72 4.97
C ILE A 129 -0.34 -12.13 4.38
N VAL A 130 0.77 -12.83 4.52
CA VAL A 130 0.98 -14.14 3.89
C VAL A 130 0.07 -15.20 4.46
N ASN A 131 -0.10 -15.23 5.79
CA ASN A 131 -0.84 -16.30 6.46
C ASN A 131 -2.34 -16.01 6.58
N SER A 132 -2.77 -14.77 6.49
CA SER A 132 -4.14 -14.34 6.74
C SER A 132 -4.75 -13.57 5.59
N ASP A 133 -4.21 -12.41 5.28
CA ASP A 133 -4.90 -11.40 4.48
C ASP A 133 -5.03 -11.81 3.01
N ILE A 134 -4.02 -12.47 2.46
CA ILE A 134 -4.02 -12.87 1.04
C ILE A 134 -5.18 -13.82 0.68
N SER A 135 -5.71 -14.56 1.66
CA SER A 135 -6.85 -15.46 1.47
C SER A 135 -8.20 -14.80 1.81
N ARG A 136 -8.17 -13.65 2.51
CA ARG A 136 -9.38 -12.93 2.93
C ARG A 136 -9.96 -12.02 1.84
N VAL A 137 -9.16 -11.65 0.85
CA VAL A 137 -9.55 -10.67 -0.18
C VAL A 137 -10.75 -11.15 -1.01
N ASP A 138 -10.82 -12.46 -1.28
CA ASP A 138 -11.83 -13.07 -2.16
C ASP A 138 -12.28 -14.47 -1.70
N ASP A 139 -12.06 -14.79 -0.42
CA ASP A 139 -12.34 -16.11 0.20
C ASP A 139 -11.68 -17.31 -0.50
N ILE A 140 -10.70 -17.06 -1.38
CA ILE A 140 -9.93 -18.12 -2.04
C ILE A 140 -8.75 -18.49 -1.15
N LYS A 141 -8.75 -19.72 -0.64
CA LYS A 141 -7.63 -20.25 0.14
C LYS A 141 -6.37 -20.33 -0.71
N ARG A 142 -5.37 -19.53 -0.37
CA ARG A 142 -4.07 -19.51 -1.03
C ARG A 142 -3.01 -20.20 -0.18
N ASP A 143 -2.03 -20.79 -0.86
CA ASP A 143 -0.86 -21.38 -0.22
C ASP A 143 0.09 -20.27 0.27
N PRO A 144 0.34 -20.16 1.59
CA PRO A 144 1.26 -19.17 2.15
C PRO A 144 2.67 -19.24 1.57
N GLU A 145 3.18 -20.44 1.29
CA GLU A 145 4.54 -20.59 0.74
C GLU A 145 4.62 -20.05 -0.70
N ARG A 146 3.58 -20.25 -1.50
CA ARG A 146 3.53 -19.62 -2.83
C ARG A 146 3.46 -18.10 -2.74
N ALA A 147 2.74 -17.57 -1.76
CA ALA A 147 2.67 -16.14 -1.51
C ALA A 147 4.04 -15.58 -1.10
N LYS A 148 4.75 -16.24 -0.19
CA LYS A 148 6.12 -15.86 0.22
C LYS A 148 7.09 -15.83 -0.96
N ARG A 149 7.07 -16.86 -1.81
CA ARG A 149 7.91 -16.91 -3.01
C ARG A 149 7.61 -15.77 -3.98
N LEU A 150 6.34 -15.48 -4.20
CA LEU A 150 5.92 -14.37 -5.05
C LEU A 150 6.41 -13.04 -4.49
N MET A 151 6.24 -12.78 -3.19
CA MET A 151 6.70 -11.55 -2.55
C MET A 151 8.23 -11.41 -2.60
N LYS A 152 8.97 -12.50 -2.40
CA LYS A 152 10.44 -12.52 -2.57
C LYS A 152 10.85 -12.23 -4.01
N SER A 153 10.13 -12.75 -5.00
CA SER A 153 10.38 -12.44 -6.41
C SER A 153 10.12 -10.97 -6.71
N TYR A 154 9.02 -10.42 -6.21
CA TYR A 154 8.75 -8.98 -6.34
C TYR A 154 9.86 -8.13 -5.70
N SER A 155 10.34 -8.49 -4.52
CA SER A 155 11.40 -7.72 -3.85
C SER A 155 12.71 -7.71 -4.65
N ARG A 156 13.10 -8.82 -5.27
CA ARG A 156 14.28 -8.90 -6.14
C ARG A 156 14.14 -8.08 -7.42
N ASN A 157 12.91 -7.92 -7.91
CA ASN A 157 12.62 -7.21 -9.15
C ASN A 157 12.12 -5.77 -8.90
N GLN A 158 12.27 -5.25 -7.67
CA GLN A 158 11.84 -3.90 -7.32
C GLN A 158 12.60 -2.86 -8.15
N GLY A 159 11.86 -1.86 -8.67
CA GLY A 159 12.42 -0.81 -9.51
C GLY A 159 12.77 -1.25 -10.94
N THR A 160 12.38 -2.45 -11.36
CA THR A 160 12.57 -2.97 -12.72
C THR A 160 11.26 -3.04 -13.50
N GLN A 161 11.34 -3.25 -14.82
CA GLN A 161 10.19 -3.51 -15.68
C GLN A 161 9.92 -5.01 -15.81
N ALA A 162 9.81 -5.71 -14.68
CA ALA A 162 9.58 -7.15 -14.67
C ALA A 162 8.18 -7.50 -15.19
N THR A 163 8.11 -8.46 -16.09
CA THR A 163 6.86 -9.06 -16.58
C THR A 163 6.43 -10.21 -15.66
N TYR A 164 5.17 -10.65 -15.76
CA TYR A 164 4.72 -11.87 -15.07
C TYR A 164 5.56 -13.10 -15.43
N THR A 165 6.04 -13.20 -16.66
CA THR A 165 6.95 -14.27 -17.09
C THR A 165 8.27 -14.19 -16.33
N THR A 166 8.87 -13.00 -16.23
CA THR A 166 10.11 -12.79 -15.48
C THR A 166 9.95 -13.22 -14.01
N LEU A 167 8.86 -12.83 -13.35
CA LEU A 167 8.59 -13.21 -11.96
C LEU A 167 8.41 -14.73 -11.81
N ARG A 168 7.67 -15.36 -12.72
CA ARG A 168 7.46 -16.80 -12.72
C ARG A 168 8.79 -17.56 -12.87
N ASP A 169 9.62 -17.12 -13.81
CA ASP A 169 10.90 -17.77 -14.11
C ASP A 169 11.90 -17.56 -12.96
N ASP A 170 11.88 -16.39 -12.31
CA ASP A 170 12.64 -16.12 -11.09
C ASP A 170 12.19 -17.01 -9.92
N ILE A 171 10.91 -17.22 -9.71
CA ILE A 171 10.38 -18.14 -8.70
C ILE A 171 10.87 -19.57 -8.99
N SER A 172 10.72 -20.03 -10.24
CA SER A 172 11.11 -21.39 -10.63
C SER A 172 12.62 -21.64 -10.47
N ALA A 173 13.45 -20.66 -10.81
CA ALA A 173 14.89 -20.76 -10.66
C ALA A 173 15.34 -20.83 -9.19
N ASN A 174 14.65 -20.12 -8.30
CA ASN A 174 14.98 -20.10 -6.86
C ASN A 174 14.38 -21.28 -6.09
N ASP A 175 13.34 -21.94 -6.61
CA ASP A 175 12.81 -23.18 -6.04
C ASP A 175 13.76 -24.37 -6.27
N ALA A 176 14.42 -24.41 -7.41
CA ALA A 176 15.38 -25.49 -7.74
C ALA A 176 16.64 -25.46 -6.86
N THR A 177 17.03 -24.29 -6.35
CA THR A 177 18.17 -24.15 -5.43
C THR A 177 17.87 -24.59 -4.01
N SER A 178 16.62 -24.65 -3.60
CA SER A 178 16.22 -25.15 -2.26
C SER A 178 16.15 -26.68 -2.17
N ILE A 179 16.22 -27.40 -3.28
CA ILE A 179 16.16 -28.87 -3.35
C ILE A 179 17.52 -29.51 -3.34
N THR A 180 18.61 -28.75 -3.47
CA THR A 180 19.97 -29.27 -3.57
C THR A 180 20.82 -29.12 -2.29
N GLU A 181 20.23 -28.70 -1.19
CA GLU A 181 20.91 -28.56 0.12
C GLU A 181 20.45 -29.58 1.19
N ASP A 182 19.80 -30.69 0.79
CA ASP A 182 19.53 -31.85 1.67
C ASP A 182 20.40 -33.06 1.35
#